data_0aef17f87a633748c8f1006576f2764d
#
_entry.id   0aef17f87a633748c8f1006576f2764d
#
_cell.length_a   1.000
_cell.length_b   1.000
_cell.length_c   1.000
_cell.angle_alpha   90.00
_cell.angle_beta   90.00
_cell.angle_gamma   90.00
#
_symmetry.space_group_name_H-M   'P 1'
#
loop_
_entity.id
_entity.type
_entity.pdbx_description
1 polymer ?
#
loop_
_entity_poly.entity_id
_entity_poly.type
_entity_poly.pdbx_seq_one_letter_code
_entity_poly.pdbx_strand_id
1 'polypeptide(L)'
;MLVDEGLGLYIVADGMGGHAAGEVASAKAVDTVKQHVLANKSVLKDLTKDPTQAHRAAAASLVEVAIQKACAEIYRVANTDSTKRGMGTTFVCLVTAGSRGVIGHVGDSRVYLIRQGQCHRLTEDHTLISAQLKAGTITREQALTSQYRNVITRAVGIQESVQVDTLLVDLVPGDMFILCSDGLHGYLEDDEVVPLVKSASFGDLPKRFINLANERGGKDNITAVVLSINGDSTDEAEETAEASSRMEALKKIPLFRHLTYKEQTAVLSVATTRTFPGGREIVTEGQPGEELYVVIRGRVAIEKNGVELAELRAGGHFGEMGLIDNAPRSATVRASEPTRVMMIARQDLMNLMKRESILAVKMLWSFVQVLSDRLRTTNSELSDARQELAVVQAVAPFSEE
;
A
#
# COMPACT_ATOMS: atom_id res chain seq x y z
N MET A 1 16.57 18.20 -3.65
CA MET A 1 15.26 18.11 -2.97
C MET A 1 14.33 19.22 -3.40
N LEU A 2 13.01 19.03 -3.28
CA LEU A 2 11.97 20.05 -3.52
C LEU A 2 10.90 19.96 -2.43
N VAL A 3 10.47 21.15 -1.95
CA VAL A 3 9.26 21.34 -1.16
C VAL A 3 8.43 22.40 -1.87
N ASP A 4 7.30 22.01 -2.45
CA ASP A 4 6.37 22.91 -3.15
C ASP A 4 4.96 22.69 -2.60
N GLU A 5 4.62 23.43 -1.54
CA GLU A 5 3.32 23.32 -0.86
C GLU A 5 2.15 23.72 -1.77
N GLY A 6 2.38 24.73 -2.66
CA GLY A 6 1.33 25.19 -3.58
C GLY A 6 0.95 24.16 -4.66
N LEU A 7 1.86 23.24 -4.97
CA LEU A 7 1.63 22.13 -5.87
C LEU A 7 1.36 20.80 -5.12
N GLY A 8 1.57 20.78 -3.80
CA GLY A 8 1.52 19.57 -2.99
C GLY A 8 2.60 18.57 -3.38
N LEU A 9 3.78 19.03 -3.83
CA LEU A 9 4.84 18.18 -4.37
C LEU A 9 6.10 18.24 -3.51
N TYR A 10 6.50 17.11 -2.98
CA TYR A 10 7.67 16.92 -2.13
C TYR A 10 8.59 15.89 -2.76
N ILE A 11 9.89 16.21 -2.95
CA ILE A 11 10.85 15.35 -3.65
C ILE A 11 12.17 15.28 -2.89
N VAL A 12 12.71 14.06 -2.77
CA VAL A 12 14.12 13.81 -2.46
C VAL A 12 14.73 13.01 -3.62
N ALA A 13 15.89 13.46 -4.10
CA ALA A 13 16.64 12.81 -5.17
C ALA A 13 18.12 12.89 -4.80
N ASP A 14 18.78 11.72 -4.78
CA ASP A 14 20.18 11.56 -4.45
C ASP A 14 20.97 11.18 -5.68
N GLY A 15 21.87 12.06 -6.08
CA GLY A 15 22.59 11.99 -7.35
C GLY A 15 23.85 11.12 -7.28
N MET A 16 24.05 10.25 -8.24
CA MET A 16 25.22 9.39 -8.38
C MET A 16 25.94 9.58 -9.71
N GLY A 17 27.23 9.18 -9.79
CA GLY A 17 28.03 9.30 -11.02
C GLY A 17 29.19 10.30 -10.90
N GLY A 18 29.69 10.54 -9.70
CA GLY A 18 30.70 11.55 -9.34
C GLY A 18 30.02 12.90 -9.01
N HIS A 19 30.65 13.69 -8.13
CA HIS A 19 30.02 14.85 -7.48
C HIS A 19 29.24 15.76 -8.45
N ALA A 20 29.88 16.32 -9.47
CA ALA A 20 29.23 17.24 -10.39
C ALA A 20 28.15 16.60 -11.28
N ALA A 21 28.32 15.35 -11.69
CA ALA A 21 27.38 14.66 -12.55
C ALA A 21 26.12 14.21 -11.80
N GLY A 22 26.27 13.75 -10.54
CA GLY A 22 25.19 13.41 -9.66
C GLY A 22 24.29 14.60 -9.33
N GLU A 23 24.88 15.76 -9.03
CA GLU A 23 24.12 17.01 -8.77
C GLU A 23 23.27 17.42 -10.00
N VAL A 24 23.84 17.30 -11.22
CA VAL A 24 23.09 17.58 -12.45
C VAL A 24 21.94 16.60 -12.64
N ALA A 25 22.16 15.31 -12.38
CA ALA A 25 21.12 14.29 -12.53
C ALA A 25 19.95 14.53 -11.53
N SER A 26 20.24 14.72 -10.24
CA SER A 26 19.22 14.98 -9.23
C SER A 26 18.45 16.28 -9.47
N ALA A 27 19.13 17.38 -9.81
CA ALA A 27 18.49 18.67 -10.13
C ALA A 27 17.55 18.52 -11.35
N LYS A 28 18.03 17.87 -12.43
CA LYS A 28 17.25 17.65 -13.65
C LYS A 28 16.03 16.77 -13.40
N ALA A 29 16.15 15.74 -12.56
CA ALA A 29 15.03 14.91 -12.17
C ALA A 29 13.93 15.71 -11.45
N VAL A 30 14.34 16.49 -10.47
CA VAL A 30 13.43 17.38 -9.69
C VAL A 30 12.70 18.35 -10.61
N ASP A 31 13.43 19.07 -11.47
CA ASP A 31 12.86 20.08 -12.37
C ASP A 31 11.90 19.47 -13.39
N THR A 32 12.27 18.33 -14.02
CA THR A 32 11.45 17.68 -15.03
C THR A 32 10.13 17.17 -14.41
N VAL A 33 10.20 16.53 -13.23
CA VAL A 33 9.02 16.04 -12.53
C VAL A 33 8.12 17.21 -12.11
N LYS A 34 8.68 18.27 -11.53
CA LYS A 34 7.92 19.47 -11.15
C LYS A 34 7.18 20.06 -12.34
N GLN A 35 7.86 20.28 -13.47
CA GLN A 35 7.24 20.85 -14.67
C GLN A 35 6.12 19.97 -15.20
N HIS A 36 6.31 18.63 -15.20
CA HIS A 36 5.29 17.71 -15.69
C HIS A 36 4.05 17.70 -14.81
N VAL A 37 4.22 17.64 -13.48
CA VAL A 37 3.12 17.68 -12.52
C VAL A 37 2.38 19.02 -12.62
N LEU A 38 3.10 20.14 -12.71
CA LEU A 38 2.50 21.48 -12.87
C LEU A 38 1.67 21.60 -14.16
N ALA A 39 2.18 21.10 -15.28
CA ALA A 39 1.48 21.12 -16.57
C ALA A 39 0.20 20.27 -16.56
N ASN A 40 0.12 19.24 -15.70
CA ASN A 40 -1.00 18.31 -15.62
C ASN A 40 -1.75 18.38 -14.28
N LYS A 41 -1.70 19.52 -13.59
CA LYS A 41 -2.33 19.70 -12.27
C LYS A 41 -3.85 19.45 -12.24
N SER A 42 -4.53 19.46 -13.39
CA SER A 42 -5.95 19.10 -13.49
C SER A 42 -6.22 17.68 -13.01
N VAL A 43 -5.31 16.73 -13.26
CA VAL A 43 -5.43 15.33 -12.81
C VAL A 43 -5.50 15.28 -11.25
N LEU A 44 -4.71 16.09 -10.57
CA LEU A 44 -4.73 16.16 -9.10
C LEU A 44 -6.02 16.82 -8.59
N LYS A 45 -6.53 17.83 -9.29
CA LYS A 45 -7.81 18.46 -8.95
C LYS A 45 -8.99 17.49 -9.10
N ASP A 46 -8.98 16.67 -10.17
CA ASP A 46 -10.02 15.67 -10.39
C ASP A 46 -9.96 14.58 -9.29
N LEU A 47 -8.76 14.16 -8.88
CA LEU A 47 -8.58 13.25 -7.75
C LEU A 47 -9.09 13.83 -6.44
N THR A 48 -8.84 15.13 -6.17
CA THR A 48 -9.33 15.82 -4.98
C THR A 48 -10.86 15.91 -4.97
N LYS A 49 -11.47 16.22 -6.13
CA LYS A 49 -12.90 16.42 -6.25
C LYS A 49 -13.70 15.12 -6.14
N ASP A 50 -13.22 14.06 -6.78
CA ASP A 50 -13.89 12.76 -6.85
C ASP A 50 -12.85 11.64 -6.98
N PRO A 51 -12.46 10.98 -5.88
CA PRO A 51 -11.40 9.97 -5.87
C PRO A 51 -11.86 8.61 -6.42
N THR A 52 -12.46 8.60 -7.61
CA THR A 52 -12.80 7.37 -8.32
C THR A 52 -11.56 6.54 -8.63
N GLN A 53 -11.74 5.26 -8.94
CA GLN A 53 -10.66 4.39 -9.37
C GLN A 53 -9.92 4.94 -10.61
N ALA A 54 -10.67 5.52 -11.57
CA ALA A 54 -10.08 6.14 -12.75
C ALA A 54 -9.18 7.34 -12.40
N HIS A 55 -9.64 8.23 -11.50
CA HIS A 55 -8.84 9.39 -11.08
C HIS A 55 -7.61 8.97 -10.25
N ARG A 56 -7.74 7.93 -9.42
CA ARG A 56 -6.60 7.33 -8.68
C ARG A 56 -5.55 6.76 -9.64
N ALA A 57 -5.98 5.99 -10.64
CA ALA A 57 -5.10 5.44 -11.67
C ALA A 57 -4.42 6.55 -12.50
N ALA A 58 -5.17 7.59 -12.88
CA ALA A 58 -4.63 8.74 -13.60
C ALA A 58 -3.56 9.49 -12.79
N ALA A 59 -3.77 9.69 -11.49
CA ALA A 59 -2.78 10.34 -10.61
C ALA A 59 -1.52 9.49 -10.42
N ALA A 60 -1.65 8.18 -10.26
CA ALA A 60 -0.51 7.27 -10.21
C ALA A 60 0.29 7.30 -11.53
N SER A 61 -0.41 7.25 -12.67
CA SER A 61 0.19 7.35 -14.00
C SER A 61 0.87 8.71 -14.24
N LEU A 62 0.30 9.81 -13.73
CA LEU A 62 0.93 11.14 -13.79
C LEU A 62 2.33 11.13 -13.16
N VAL A 63 2.45 10.54 -11.96
CA VAL A 63 3.73 10.45 -11.24
C VAL A 63 4.70 9.52 -11.95
N GLU A 64 4.24 8.37 -12.40
CA GLU A 64 5.05 7.41 -13.16
C GLU A 64 5.61 8.04 -14.43
N VAL A 65 4.76 8.67 -15.26
CA VAL A 65 5.15 9.33 -16.51
C VAL A 65 6.11 10.49 -16.25
N ALA A 66 5.92 11.26 -15.17
CA ALA A 66 6.83 12.34 -14.80
C ALA A 66 8.25 11.81 -14.53
N ILE A 67 8.37 10.72 -13.77
CA ILE A 67 9.66 10.10 -13.45
C ILE A 67 10.28 9.46 -14.71
N GLN A 68 9.49 8.82 -15.58
CA GLN A 68 9.97 8.29 -16.86
C GLN A 68 10.53 9.38 -17.78
N LYS A 69 9.86 10.55 -17.85
CA LYS A 69 10.38 11.70 -18.61
C LYS A 69 11.71 12.20 -18.05
N ALA A 70 11.82 12.27 -16.71
CA ALA A 70 13.08 12.62 -16.07
C ALA A 70 14.18 11.60 -16.40
N CYS A 71 13.85 10.31 -16.40
CA CYS A 71 14.76 9.23 -16.74
C CYS A 71 15.31 9.38 -18.16
N ALA A 72 14.42 9.52 -19.15
CA ALA A 72 14.80 9.68 -20.55
C ALA A 72 15.65 10.94 -20.77
N GLU A 73 15.32 12.06 -20.13
CA GLU A 73 16.06 13.31 -20.27
C GLU A 73 17.47 13.22 -19.65
N ILE A 74 17.62 12.61 -18.47
CA ILE A 74 18.93 12.42 -17.84
C ILE A 74 19.79 11.48 -18.69
N TYR A 75 19.22 10.36 -19.15
CA TYR A 75 19.88 9.40 -20.02
C TYR A 75 20.37 10.06 -21.32
N ARG A 76 19.53 10.89 -21.95
CA ARG A 76 19.90 11.65 -23.16
C ARG A 76 21.11 12.56 -22.90
N VAL A 77 21.10 13.32 -21.81
CA VAL A 77 22.21 14.21 -21.45
C VAL A 77 23.47 13.43 -21.14
N ALA A 78 23.38 12.31 -20.39
CA ALA A 78 24.51 11.45 -20.08
C ALA A 78 25.19 10.85 -21.31
N ASN A 79 24.44 10.62 -22.39
CA ASN A 79 24.97 10.07 -23.64
C ASN A 79 25.46 11.15 -24.64
N THR A 80 25.05 12.42 -24.46
CA THR A 80 25.52 13.53 -25.33
C THR A 80 26.72 14.27 -24.76
N ASP A 81 26.97 14.17 -23.45
CA ASP A 81 28.06 14.82 -22.76
C ASP A 81 28.92 13.77 -22.03
N SER A 82 30.13 13.55 -22.54
CA SER A 82 31.05 12.54 -22.02
C SER A 82 31.43 12.79 -20.55
N THR A 83 31.41 14.04 -20.09
CA THR A 83 31.68 14.41 -18.68
C THR A 83 30.58 14.00 -17.72
N LYS A 84 29.41 13.67 -18.25
CA LYS A 84 28.20 13.27 -17.48
C LYS A 84 27.85 11.79 -17.72
N ARG A 85 28.75 11.06 -18.37
CA ARG A 85 28.49 9.65 -18.70
C ARG A 85 28.27 8.82 -17.44
N GLY A 86 27.17 8.06 -17.42
CA GLY A 86 26.80 7.20 -16.28
C GLY A 86 26.20 7.95 -15.10
N MET A 87 25.85 9.24 -15.23
CA MET A 87 25.11 9.95 -14.20
C MET A 87 23.70 9.36 -14.03
N GLY A 88 23.23 9.34 -12.80
CA GLY A 88 21.87 8.95 -12.43
C GLY A 88 21.48 9.51 -11.07
N THR A 89 20.29 9.20 -10.65
CA THR A 89 19.82 9.62 -9.33
C THR A 89 18.82 8.62 -8.79
N THR A 90 18.76 8.47 -7.45
CA THR A 90 17.56 7.94 -6.80
C THR A 90 16.44 8.96 -6.95
N PHE A 91 15.23 8.55 -6.72
CA PHE A 91 14.10 9.47 -6.74
C PHE A 91 12.99 8.98 -5.82
N VAL A 92 12.53 9.83 -4.94
CA VAL A 92 11.32 9.59 -4.16
C VAL A 92 10.51 10.87 -4.08
N CYS A 93 9.20 10.77 -4.28
CA CYS A 93 8.28 11.91 -4.12
C CYS A 93 7.01 11.51 -3.42
N LEU A 94 6.36 12.51 -2.82
CA LEU A 94 4.97 12.49 -2.39
C LEU A 94 4.26 13.64 -3.09
N VAL A 95 3.16 13.34 -3.79
CA VAL A 95 2.24 14.32 -4.36
C VAL A 95 0.94 14.26 -3.58
N THR A 96 0.52 15.36 -2.96
CA THR A 96 -0.71 15.43 -2.17
C THR A 96 -1.85 16.06 -3.00
N ALA A 97 -3.05 15.49 -2.89
CA ALA A 97 -4.26 15.94 -3.57
C ALA A 97 -5.49 15.69 -2.67
N GLY A 98 -5.94 16.70 -1.93
CA GLY A 98 -6.96 16.55 -0.89
C GLY A 98 -6.54 15.50 0.15
N SER A 99 -7.43 14.56 0.44
CA SER A 99 -7.18 13.45 1.37
C SER A 99 -6.40 12.27 0.76
N ARG A 100 -5.73 12.48 -0.37
CA ARG A 100 -4.96 11.43 -1.08
C ARG A 100 -3.52 11.86 -1.33
N GLY A 101 -2.61 10.90 -1.22
CA GLY A 101 -1.21 11.06 -1.60
C GLY A 101 -0.80 10.02 -2.64
N VAL A 102 0.06 10.40 -3.56
CA VAL A 102 0.72 9.50 -4.50
C VAL A 102 2.21 9.53 -4.26
N ILE A 103 2.77 8.39 -3.91
CA ILE A 103 4.22 8.20 -3.77
C ILE A 103 4.75 7.64 -5.08
N GLY A 104 5.84 8.22 -5.59
CA GLY A 104 6.65 7.67 -6.68
C GLY A 104 8.05 7.37 -6.17
N HIS A 105 8.63 6.22 -6.56
CA HIS A 105 9.90 5.77 -6.00
C HIS A 105 10.75 5.00 -7.02
N VAL A 106 12.04 5.35 -7.06
CA VAL A 106 13.13 4.63 -7.77
C VAL A 106 14.41 4.77 -6.95
N GLY A 107 15.08 3.68 -6.65
CA GLY A 107 16.33 3.66 -5.90
C GLY A 107 16.17 3.18 -4.47
N ASP A 108 16.96 3.71 -3.55
CA ASP A 108 16.97 3.36 -2.14
C ASP A 108 16.63 4.52 -1.19
N SER A 109 16.36 5.73 -1.71
CA SER A 109 15.73 6.79 -0.91
C SER A 109 14.37 6.33 -0.40
N ARG A 110 13.97 6.74 0.83
CA ARG A 110 12.82 6.17 1.52
C ARG A 110 11.72 7.18 1.83
N VAL A 111 10.49 6.67 1.93
CA VAL A 111 9.35 7.38 2.55
C VAL A 111 8.90 6.60 3.78
N TYR A 112 8.84 7.28 4.90
CA TYR A 112 8.22 6.80 6.12
C TYR A 112 6.92 7.54 6.37
N LEU A 113 5.93 6.83 6.89
CA LEU A 113 4.68 7.37 7.42
C LEU A 113 4.65 7.10 8.93
N ILE A 114 4.48 8.15 9.71
CA ILE A 114 4.17 8.06 11.14
C ILE A 114 2.67 8.29 11.30
N ARG A 115 1.95 7.27 11.69
CA ARG A 115 0.50 7.29 11.91
C ARG A 115 0.17 6.61 13.23
N GLN A 116 -0.61 7.25 14.07
CA GLN A 116 -1.03 6.71 15.39
C GLN A 116 0.15 6.23 16.24
N GLY A 117 1.28 6.94 16.16
CA GLY A 117 2.48 6.62 16.94
C GLY A 117 3.25 5.37 16.46
N GLN A 118 2.97 4.88 15.26
CA GLN A 118 3.70 3.80 14.60
C GLN A 118 4.42 4.32 13.35
N CYS A 119 5.63 3.82 13.11
CA CYS A 119 6.39 4.10 11.90
C CYS A 119 6.17 3.00 10.87
N HIS A 120 5.84 3.41 9.63
CA HIS A 120 5.63 2.51 8.51
C HIS A 120 6.50 2.94 7.34
N ARG A 121 7.40 2.08 6.88
CA ARG A 121 8.15 2.30 5.65
C ARG A 121 7.26 2.01 4.45
N LEU A 122 7.05 3.00 3.58
CA LEU A 122 6.17 2.92 2.41
C LEU A 122 6.90 2.60 1.12
N THR A 123 8.24 2.71 1.11
CA THR A 123 9.09 2.34 -0.03
C THR A 123 9.86 1.07 0.25
N GLU A 124 10.38 0.47 -0.78
CA GLU A 124 11.24 -0.69 -0.71
C GLU A 124 12.50 -0.46 -1.54
N ASP A 125 13.65 -0.60 -0.89
CA ASP A 125 14.92 -0.26 -1.52
C ASP A 125 15.19 -1.10 -2.77
N HIS A 126 15.48 -0.46 -3.88
CA HIS A 126 15.93 -1.12 -5.10
C HIS A 126 17.44 -1.37 -5.04
N THR A 127 17.85 -2.25 -4.11
CA THR A 127 19.23 -2.68 -3.92
C THR A 127 19.39 -4.17 -4.14
N LEU A 128 20.62 -4.61 -4.44
CA LEU A 128 20.94 -6.04 -4.56
C LEU A 128 20.61 -6.80 -3.28
N ILE A 129 20.93 -6.21 -2.13
CA ILE A 129 20.66 -6.79 -0.82
C ILE A 129 19.18 -6.96 -0.56
N SER A 130 18.36 -5.95 -0.88
CA SER A 130 16.90 -6.04 -0.74
C SER A 130 16.33 -7.16 -1.61
N ALA A 131 16.82 -7.30 -2.84
CA ALA A 131 16.40 -8.38 -3.74
C ALA A 131 16.79 -9.77 -3.21
N GLN A 132 18.01 -9.92 -2.65
CA GLN A 132 18.49 -11.17 -2.07
C GLN A 132 17.76 -11.56 -0.79
N LEU A 133 17.47 -10.60 0.09
CA LEU A 133 16.63 -10.81 1.28
C LEU A 133 15.21 -11.28 0.91
N LYS A 134 14.61 -10.66 -0.10
CA LYS A 134 13.30 -11.07 -0.63
C LYS A 134 13.31 -12.48 -1.20
N ALA A 135 14.36 -12.83 -1.93
CA ALA A 135 14.52 -14.16 -2.50
C ALA A 135 14.87 -15.21 -1.43
N GLY A 136 15.16 -14.79 -0.18
CA GLY A 136 15.60 -15.69 0.89
C GLY A 136 16.99 -16.29 0.66
N THR A 137 17.80 -15.71 -0.24
CA THR A 137 19.14 -16.19 -0.57
C THR A 137 20.20 -15.74 0.44
N ILE A 138 19.90 -14.72 1.24
CA ILE A 138 20.72 -14.27 2.37
C ILE A 138 19.87 -14.01 3.60
N THR A 139 20.49 -14.10 4.80
CA THR A 139 19.86 -13.69 6.07
C THR A 139 20.04 -12.19 6.34
N ARG A 140 19.32 -11.65 7.34
CA ARG A 140 19.49 -10.25 7.76
C ARG A 140 20.90 -9.97 8.26
N GLU A 141 21.51 -10.91 8.98
CA GLU A 141 22.87 -10.79 9.49
C GLU A 141 23.89 -10.74 8.34
N GLN A 142 23.71 -11.57 7.31
CA GLN A 142 24.54 -11.54 6.10
C GLN A 142 24.37 -10.22 5.32
N ALA A 143 23.16 -9.68 5.28
CA ALA A 143 22.88 -8.40 4.65
C ALA A 143 23.65 -7.25 5.29
N LEU A 144 23.70 -7.19 6.63
CA LEU A 144 24.39 -6.12 7.38
C LEU A 144 25.90 -6.10 7.12
N THR A 145 26.52 -7.27 6.88
CA THR A 145 27.99 -7.42 6.67
C THR A 145 28.39 -7.45 5.20
N SER A 146 27.41 -7.38 4.28
CA SER A 146 27.66 -7.48 2.84
C SER A 146 28.41 -6.25 2.30
N GLN A 147 29.46 -6.49 1.50
CA GLN A 147 30.13 -5.43 0.74
C GLN A 147 29.27 -4.82 -0.37
N TYR A 148 28.16 -5.45 -0.74
CA TYR A 148 27.22 -5.02 -1.79
C TYR A 148 26.02 -4.25 -1.24
N ARG A 149 26.04 -3.83 0.02
CA ARG A 149 24.88 -3.18 0.68
C ARG A 149 24.42 -1.90 -0.02
N ASN A 150 25.32 -1.17 -0.68
CA ASN A 150 25.02 0.08 -1.37
C ASN A 150 24.87 -0.11 -2.89
N VAL A 151 24.75 -1.36 -3.39
CA VAL A 151 24.58 -1.60 -4.83
C VAL A 151 23.11 -1.42 -5.20
N ILE A 152 22.81 -0.29 -5.85
CA ILE A 152 21.49 0.06 -6.36
C ILE A 152 21.23 -0.71 -7.66
N THR A 153 20.03 -1.29 -7.79
CA THR A 153 19.59 -2.05 -8.97
C THR A 153 18.69 -1.26 -9.91
N ARG A 154 18.13 -0.14 -9.45
CA ARG A 154 17.31 0.78 -10.25
C ARG A 154 17.66 2.22 -9.91
N ALA A 155 17.89 3.04 -10.95
CA ALA A 155 18.14 4.47 -10.82
C ALA A 155 17.61 5.24 -12.03
N VAL A 156 17.19 6.47 -11.82
CA VAL A 156 16.68 7.36 -12.86
C VAL A 156 17.87 7.88 -13.68
N GLY A 157 17.84 7.67 -15.00
CA GLY A 157 18.84 8.21 -15.96
C GLY A 157 20.00 7.26 -16.31
N ILE A 158 20.15 6.10 -15.66
CA ILE A 158 21.17 5.09 -16.01
C ILE A 158 20.78 4.34 -17.29
N GLN A 159 19.48 4.13 -17.49
CA GLN A 159 18.89 3.56 -18.70
C GLN A 159 17.88 4.56 -19.27
N GLU A 160 17.45 4.37 -20.51
CA GLU A 160 16.46 5.23 -21.16
C GLU A 160 15.11 5.22 -20.44
N SER A 161 14.76 4.09 -19.83
CA SER A 161 13.55 3.90 -19.03
C SER A 161 13.86 3.14 -17.75
N VAL A 162 13.03 3.30 -16.73
CA VAL A 162 13.17 2.64 -15.43
C VAL A 162 11.82 2.16 -14.92
N GLN A 163 11.77 1.04 -14.23
CA GLN A 163 10.54 0.65 -13.52
C GLN A 163 10.35 1.54 -12.30
N VAL A 164 9.24 2.29 -12.28
CA VAL A 164 8.83 3.18 -11.19
C VAL A 164 7.84 2.44 -10.30
N ASP A 165 8.10 2.44 -9.00
CA ASP A 165 7.10 1.99 -8.02
C ASP A 165 6.19 3.17 -7.68
N THR A 166 4.88 2.96 -7.73
CA THR A 166 3.88 3.96 -7.30
C THR A 166 2.99 3.38 -6.22
N LEU A 167 2.67 4.19 -5.21
CA LEU A 167 1.76 3.82 -4.11
C LEU A 167 0.80 4.97 -3.86
N LEU A 168 -0.50 4.69 -3.91
CA LEU A 168 -1.53 5.63 -3.50
C LEU A 168 -1.84 5.41 -2.02
N VAL A 169 -1.84 6.47 -1.23
CA VAL A 169 -2.06 6.45 0.22
C VAL A 169 -3.17 7.44 0.60
N ASP A 170 -4.03 7.03 1.54
CA ASP A 170 -4.95 7.96 2.19
C ASP A 170 -4.14 8.85 3.14
N LEU A 171 -4.33 10.18 3.05
CA LEU A 171 -3.75 11.16 3.97
C LEU A 171 -4.75 11.40 5.11
N VAL A 172 -4.25 11.30 6.33
CA VAL A 172 -5.06 11.41 7.54
C VAL A 172 -4.50 12.54 8.40
N PRO A 173 -5.33 13.48 8.89
CA PRO A 173 -4.87 14.48 9.83
C PRO A 173 -4.09 13.87 11.00
N GLY A 174 -2.94 14.47 11.30
CA GLY A 174 -1.99 13.94 12.28
C GLY A 174 -0.95 12.96 11.72
N ASP A 175 -1.03 12.59 10.43
CA ASP A 175 0.04 11.89 9.76
C ASP A 175 1.28 12.76 9.64
N MET A 176 2.43 12.10 9.75
CA MET A 176 3.70 12.73 9.41
C MET A 176 4.43 11.85 8.38
N PHE A 177 4.92 12.48 7.32
CA PHE A 177 5.76 11.78 6.34
C PHE A 177 7.19 12.28 6.43
N ILE A 178 8.14 11.36 6.25
CA ILE A 178 9.57 11.66 6.15
C ILE A 178 10.06 11.07 4.85
N LEU A 179 10.58 11.93 3.95
CA LEU A 179 11.28 11.52 2.75
C LEU A 179 12.77 11.73 3.00
N CYS A 180 13.61 10.73 2.74
CA CYS A 180 15.03 10.84 3.01
C CYS A 180 15.90 10.06 2.03
N SER A 181 17.16 10.51 1.89
CA SER A 181 18.23 9.76 1.22
C SER A 181 18.85 8.70 2.15
N ASP A 182 19.70 7.84 1.59
CA ASP A 182 20.44 6.81 2.32
C ASP A 182 21.40 7.40 3.36
N GLY A 183 21.93 8.62 3.13
CA GLY A 183 22.71 9.37 4.11
C GLY A 183 21.99 9.61 5.45
N LEU A 184 20.66 9.54 5.48
CA LEU A 184 19.90 9.53 6.74
C LEU A 184 19.60 8.11 7.20
N HIS A 185 18.88 7.33 6.38
CA HIS A 185 18.37 6.03 6.83
C HIS A 185 19.44 4.96 7.00
N GLY A 186 20.63 5.16 6.47
CA GLY A 186 21.80 4.31 6.76
C GLY A 186 22.29 4.40 8.22
N TYR A 187 21.81 5.40 8.97
CA TYR A 187 22.14 5.65 10.37
C TYR A 187 20.92 5.68 11.30
N LEU A 188 19.72 5.35 10.77
CA LEU A 188 18.45 5.43 11.49
C LEU A 188 17.69 4.12 11.33
N GLU A 189 17.45 3.42 12.43
CA GLU A 189 16.58 2.24 12.42
C GLU A 189 15.10 2.67 12.44
N ASP A 190 14.24 1.85 11.83
CA ASP A 190 12.81 2.17 11.67
C ASP A 190 12.10 2.37 13.03
N ASP A 191 12.52 1.68 14.09
CA ASP A 191 11.98 1.77 15.45
C ASP A 191 12.45 3.02 16.22
N GLU A 192 13.53 3.67 15.80
CA GLU A 192 14.02 4.92 16.37
C GLU A 192 13.27 6.15 15.85
N VAL A 193 12.58 6.05 14.71
CA VAL A 193 11.91 7.19 14.06
C VAL A 193 10.86 7.82 14.98
N VAL A 194 9.99 7.01 15.59
CA VAL A 194 8.91 7.52 16.46
C VAL A 194 9.44 8.20 17.72
N PRO A 195 10.40 7.64 18.47
CA PRO A 195 11.05 8.32 19.59
C PRO A 195 11.67 9.66 19.19
N LEU A 196 12.35 9.72 18.05
CA LEU A 196 12.97 10.96 17.54
C LEU A 196 11.93 12.03 17.22
N VAL A 197 10.87 11.67 16.51
CA VAL A 197 9.76 12.59 16.18
C VAL A 197 9.12 13.15 17.44
N LYS A 198 8.95 12.35 18.49
CA LYS A 198 8.40 12.81 19.77
C LYS A 198 9.35 13.68 20.60
N SER A 199 10.65 13.64 20.32
CA SER A 199 11.68 14.31 21.11
C SER A 199 11.96 15.76 20.68
N ALA A 200 11.38 16.24 19.57
CA ALA A 200 11.65 17.56 19.01
C ALA A 200 10.38 18.26 18.51
N SER A 201 10.41 19.58 18.39
CA SER A 201 9.35 20.32 17.70
C SER A 201 9.36 20.00 16.21
N PHE A 202 8.20 20.12 15.53
CA PHE A 202 8.10 19.83 14.09
C PHE A 202 9.17 20.59 13.27
N GLY A 203 9.37 21.87 13.54
CA GLY A 203 10.35 22.70 12.82
C GLY A 203 11.80 22.27 13.02
N ASP A 204 12.12 21.61 14.13
CA ASP A 204 13.47 21.16 14.47
C ASP A 204 13.77 19.73 13.96
N LEU A 205 12.75 18.99 13.54
CA LEU A 205 12.90 17.58 13.14
C LEU A 205 13.95 17.35 12.04
N PRO A 206 13.95 18.10 10.92
CA PRO A 206 14.95 17.89 9.87
C PRO A 206 16.37 18.04 10.41
N LYS A 207 16.61 19.07 11.23
CA LYS A 207 17.91 19.31 11.86
C LYS A 207 18.28 18.20 12.85
N ARG A 208 17.32 17.70 13.60
CA ARG A 208 17.53 16.57 14.55
C ARG A 208 17.95 15.31 13.82
N PHE A 209 17.30 14.98 12.71
CA PHE A 209 17.67 13.82 11.87
C PHE A 209 19.08 13.98 11.28
N ILE A 210 19.42 15.15 10.74
CA ILE A 210 20.75 15.43 10.18
C ILE A 210 21.83 15.33 11.27
N ASN A 211 21.59 15.91 12.45
CA ASN A 211 22.55 15.82 13.55
C ASN A 211 22.79 14.38 13.99
N LEU A 212 21.73 13.56 14.14
CA LEU A 212 21.84 12.16 14.49
C LEU A 212 22.71 11.39 13.48
N ALA A 213 22.46 11.57 12.19
CA ALA A 213 23.23 10.88 11.15
C ALA A 213 24.71 11.33 11.18
N ASN A 214 24.98 12.61 11.39
CA ASN A 214 26.34 13.15 11.55
C ASN A 214 27.06 12.60 12.80
N GLU A 215 26.38 12.52 13.94
CA GLU A 215 26.88 11.93 15.20
C GLU A 215 27.25 10.45 15.02
N ARG A 216 26.55 9.74 14.15
CA ARG A 216 26.78 8.31 13.86
C ARG A 216 27.75 8.05 12.70
N GLY A 217 28.34 9.11 12.14
CA GLY A 217 29.41 8.97 11.14
C GLY A 217 29.33 9.93 9.95
N GLY A 218 28.13 10.29 9.47
CA GLY A 218 27.90 11.35 8.49
C GLY A 218 28.75 11.24 7.21
N LYS A 219 28.85 10.04 6.63
CA LYS A 219 29.78 9.77 5.50
C LYS A 219 29.25 10.25 4.15
N ASP A 220 27.95 10.56 4.06
CA ASP A 220 27.30 10.95 2.82
C ASP A 220 26.44 12.18 2.98
N ASN A 221 25.92 12.72 1.89
CA ASN A 221 24.97 13.84 1.89
C ASN A 221 23.66 13.41 2.55
N ILE A 222 23.26 14.14 3.58
CA ILE A 222 22.04 13.83 4.34
C ILE A 222 20.90 14.74 3.87
N THR A 223 19.86 14.16 3.30
CA THR A 223 18.65 14.88 2.92
C THR A 223 17.45 14.33 3.67
N ALA A 224 16.68 15.21 4.32
CA ALA A 224 15.41 14.87 4.96
C ALA A 224 14.36 15.96 4.68
N VAL A 225 13.19 15.53 4.21
CA VAL A 225 11.99 16.37 4.09
C VAL A 225 10.94 15.80 5.03
N VAL A 226 10.44 16.61 5.94
CA VAL A 226 9.40 16.24 6.90
C VAL A 226 8.15 17.05 6.60
N LEU A 227 7.01 16.40 6.47
CA LEU A 227 5.73 17.06 6.28
C LEU A 227 4.69 16.49 7.24
N SER A 228 3.78 17.34 7.72
CA SER A 228 2.65 16.97 8.56
C SER A 228 1.36 17.24 7.82
N ILE A 229 0.42 16.32 7.91
CA ILE A 229 -0.92 16.48 7.37
C ILE A 229 -1.78 17.12 8.46
N ASN A 230 -2.18 18.36 8.21
CA ASN A 230 -3.09 19.09 9.08
C ASN A 230 -4.51 18.91 8.55
N GLY A 231 -5.50 18.89 9.42
CA GLY A 231 -6.91 18.84 9.09
C GLY A 231 -7.62 19.99 9.80
N ASP A 232 -8.35 20.81 9.04
CA ASP A 232 -9.02 21.98 9.54
C ASP A 232 -10.58 21.89 9.49
N SER A 233 -11.15 20.78 8.96
CA SER A 233 -12.59 20.65 8.77
C SER A 233 -13.20 19.41 9.43
N THR A 234 -14.51 19.48 9.74
CA THR A 234 -15.30 18.34 10.24
C THR A 234 -15.40 17.21 9.22
N ASP A 235 -15.42 17.52 7.92
CA ASP A 235 -15.48 16.54 6.84
C ASP A 235 -14.19 15.71 6.77
N GLU A 236 -13.03 16.33 7.03
CA GLU A 236 -11.74 15.66 7.10
C GLU A 236 -11.62 14.71 8.31
N ALA A 237 -12.31 15.01 9.43
CA ALA A 237 -12.38 14.12 10.58
C ALA A 237 -13.17 12.83 10.24
N GLU A 238 -14.23 12.92 9.43
CA GLU A 238 -14.98 11.76 8.95
C GLU A 238 -14.17 10.93 7.96
N GLU A 239 -13.47 11.56 7.01
CA GLU A 239 -12.58 10.88 6.07
C GLU A 239 -11.42 10.17 6.80
N THR A 240 -10.89 10.80 7.84
CA THR A 240 -9.87 10.24 8.72
C THR A 240 -10.36 8.97 9.43
N ALA A 241 -11.54 9.07 10.04
CA ALA A 241 -12.16 7.94 10.71
C ALA A 241 -12.45 6.80 9.73
N GLU A 242 -12.84 7.13 8.50
CA GLU A 242 -13.07 6.15 7.44
C GLU A 242 -11.77 5.46 7.00
N ALA A 243 -10.73 6.21 6.69
CA ALA A 243 -9.44 5.66 6.27
C ALA A 243 -8.88 4.71 7.34
N SER A 244 -8.97 5.11 8.60
CA SER A 244 -8.57 4.27 9.75
C SER A 244 -9.43 3.02 9.85
N SER A 245 -10.75 3.16 9.71
CA SER A 245 -11.70 2.04 9.78
C SER A 245 -11.47 1.03 8.64
N ARG A 246 -11.14 1.50 7.43
CA ARG A 246 -10.81 0.64 6.29
C ARG A 246 -9.57 -0.18 6.54
N MET A 247 -8.51 0.42 7.05
CA MET A 247 -7.27 -0.27 7.41
C MET A 247 -7.49 -1.30 8.51
N GLU A 248 -8.21 -0.92 9.57
CA GLU A 248 -8.53 -1.83 10.67
C GLU A 248 -9.43 -3.00 10.23
N ALA A 249 -10.40 -2.75 9.34
CA ALA A 249 -11.23 -3.79 8.77
C ALA A 249 -10.40 -4.76 7.91
N LEU A 250 -9.47 -4.24 7.10
CA LEU A 250 -8.59 -5.06 6.27
C LEU A 250 -7.67 -5.97 7.10
N LYS A 251 -7.09 -5.44 8.20
CA LYS A 251 -6.23 -6.21 9.10
C LYS A 251 -6.92 -7.41 9.75
N LYS A 252 -8.24 -7.34 9.95
CA LYS A 252 -9.03 -8.43 10.55
C LYS A 252 -9.28 -9.59 9.58
N ILE A 253 -9.08 -9.39 8.28
CA ILE A 253 -9.35 -10.42 7.27
C ILE A 253 -8.16 -11.39 7.22
N PRO A 254 -8.39 -12.70 7.46
CA PRO A 254 -7.33 -13.71 7.44
C PRO A 254 -6.50 -13.71 6.15
N LEU A 255 -7.12 -13.36 5.03
CA LEU A 255 -6.50 -13.31 3.72
C LEU A 255 -5.35 -12.28 3.64
N PHE A 256 -5.41 -11.17 4.40
CA PHE A 256 -4.44 -10.07 4.36
C PHE A 256 -3.51 -10.01 5.58
N ARG A 257 -3.57 -10.98 6.48
CA ARG A 257 -2.83 -10.98 7.76
C ARG A 257 -1.30 -10.99 7.62
N HIS A 258 -0.78 -11.53 6.52
CA HIS A 258 0.66 -11.60 6.26
C HIS A 258 1.21 -10.41 5.46
N LEU A 259 0.34 -9.48 5.08
CA LEU A 259 0.73 -8.29 4.35
C LEU A 259 1.38 -7.25 5.27
N THR A 260 2.45 -6.64 4.81
CA THR A 260 3.02 -5.45 5.45
C THR A 260 2.06 -4.26 5.33
N TYR A 261 2.30 -3.20 6.08
CA TYR A 261 1.48 -1.98 6.00
C TYR A 261 1.47 -1.39 4.58
N LYS A 262 2.63 -1.35 3.89
CA LYS A 262 2.74 -0.94 2.47
C LYS A 262 1.84 -1.79 1.58
N GLU A 263 1.90 -3.11 1.73
CA GLU A 263 1.08 -4.04 0.92
C GLU A 263 -0.42 -3.91 1.22
N GLN A 264 -0.80 -3.71 2.50
CA GLN A 264 -2.18 -3.41 2.89
C GLN A 264 -2.66 -2.10 2.29
N THR A 265 -1.82 -1.06 2.29
CA THR A 265 -2.10 0.22 1.63
C THR A 265 -2.28 0.04 0.12
N ALA A 266 -1.47 -0.79 -0.52
CA ALA A 266 -1.64 -1.12 -1.95
C ALA A 266 -2.97 -1.84 -2.23
N VAL A 267 -3.42 -2.76 -1.37
CA VAL A 267 -4.76 -3.37 -1.48
C VAL A 267 -5.86 -2.33 -1.30
N LEU A 268 -5.75 -1.43 -0.30
CA LEU A 268 -6.72 -0.36 -0.08
C LEU A 268 -6.79 0.63 -1.26
N SER A 269 -5.70 0.82 -1.99
CA SER A 269 -5.66 1.73 -3.14
C SER A 269 -6.56 1.28 -4.29
N VAL A 270 -6.81 -0.02 -4.43
CA VAL A 270 -7.69 -0.61 -5.45
C VAL A 270 -9.10 -0.90 -4.91
N ALA A 271 -9.34 -0.72 -3.61
CA ALA A 271 -10.64 -0.91 -2.99
C ALA A 271 -11.55 0.30 -3.20
N THR A 272 -12.86 0.05 -3.34
CA THR A 272 -13.91 1.07 -3.37
C THR A 272 -14.83 0.94 -2.16
N THR A 273 -15.55 2.00 -1.80
CA THR A 273 -16.49 1.98 -0.67
C THR A 273 -17.90 2.26 -1.17
N ARG A 274 -18.88 1.51 -0.66
CA ARG A 274 -20.30 1.70 -1.00
C ARG A 274 -21.16 1.58 0.24
N THR A 275 -22.23 2.39 0.29
CA THR A 275 -23.24 2.33 1.36
C THR A 275 -24.51 1.71 0.82
N PHE A 276 -25.08 0.77 1.56
CA PHE A 276 -26.35 0.12 1.26
C PHE A 276 -27.36 0.46 2.35
N PRO A 277 -28.61 0.83 1.98
CA PRO A 277 -29.67 1.03 2.96
C PRO A 277 -30.06 -0.31 3.59
N GLY A 278 -30.63 -0.28 4.79
CA GLY A 278 -31.16 -1.46 5.45
C GLY A 278 -32.23 -2.18 4.58
N GLY A 279 -32.24 -3.50 4.61
CA GLY A 279 -33.08 -4.35 3.78
C GLY A 279 -32.59 -4.59 2.33
N ARG A 280 -31.55 -3.87 1.88
CA ARG A 280 -31.01 -4.01 0.51
C ARG A 280 -30.15 -5.26 0.38
N GLU A 281 -30.40 -6.04 -0.66
CA GLU A 281 -29.47 -7.12 -1.07
C GLU A 281 -28.20 -6.53 -1.65
N ILE A 282 -27.06 -7.02 -1.16
CA ILE A 282 -25.71 -6.66 -1.61
C ILE A 282 -25.24 -7.67 -2.65
N VAL A 283 -25.44 -8.96 -2.38
CA VAL A 283 -25.24 -10.06 -3.31
C VAL A 283 -26.42 -11.03 -3.22
N THR A 284 -26.73 -11.70 -4.33
CA THR A 284 -27.85 -12.62 -4.44
C THR A 284 -27.35 -14.02 -4.74
N GLU A 285 -27.83 -15.05 -4.01
CA GLU A 285 -27.49 -16.45 -4.24
C GLU A 285 -27.70 -16.85 -5.71
N GLY A 286 -26.78 -17.62 -6.25
CA GLY A 286 -26.81 -18.10 -7.64
C GLY A 286 -26.39 -17.08 -8.70
N GLN A 287 -26.25 -15.80 -8.37
CA GLN A 287 -25.77 -14.79 -9.31
C GLN A 287 -24.23 -14.82 -9.43
N PRO A 288 -23.67 -14.46 -10.59
CA PRO A 288 -22.24 -14.27 -10.73
C PRO A 288 -21.75 -13.09 -9.88
N GLY A 289 -20.51 -13.16 -9.40
CA GLY A 289 -19.92 -12.05 -8.66
C GLY A 289 -18.44 -12.28 -8.38
N GLU A 290 -17.65 -11.26 -8.68
CA GLU A 290 -16.19 -11.28 -8.63
C GLU A 290 -15.61 -10.31 -7.60
N GLU A 291 -16.39 -9.88 -6.63
CA GLU A 291 -15.94 -8.95 -5.60
C GLU A 291 -15.90 -9.60 -4.23
N LEU A 292 -14.87 -9.23 -3.45
CA LEU A 292 -14.80 -9.38 -2.00
C LEU A 292 -15.43 -8.17 -1.35
N TYR A 293 -16.25 -8.39 -0.36
CA TYR A 293 -16.88 -7.35 0.45
C TYR A 293 -16.38 -7.42 1.90
N VAL A 294 -16.10 -6.27 2.49
CA VAL A 294 -15.72 -6.12 3.89
C VAL A 294 -16.62 -5.11 4.55
N VAL A 295 -17.27 -5.49 5.63
CA VAL A 295 -18.14 -4.59 6.41
C VAL A 295 -17.27 -3.59 7.18
N ILE A 296 -17.38 -2.29 6.84
CA ILE A 296 -16.70 -1.20 7.56
C ILE A 296 -17.58 -0.74 8.74
N ARG A 297 -18.89 -0.58 8.49
CA ARG A 297 -19.88 -0.14 9.49
C ARG A 297 -21.23 -0.76 9.19
N GLY A 298 -22.02 -1.05 10.23
CA GLY A 298 -23.33 -1.68 10.11
C GLY A 298 -23.26 -3.21 10.22
N ARG A 299 -24.30 -3.88 9.72
CA ARG A 299 -24.46 -5.34 9.80
C ARG A 299 -25.10 -5.90 8.55
N VAL A 300 -24.72 -7.12 8.21
CA VAL A 300 -25.34 -7.88 7.11
C VAL A 300 -25.78 -9.26 7.60
N ALA A 301 -26.91 -9.74 7.11
CA ALA A 301 -27.38 -11.11 7.27
C ALA A 301 -26.95 -11.93 6.06
N ILE A 302 -26.48 -13.16 6.28
CA ILE A 302 -26.19 -14.17 5.25
C ILE A 302 -27.34 -15.15 5.24
N GLU A 303 -28.01 -15.27 4.10
CA GLU A 303 -29.19 -16.09 3.91
C GLU A 303 -28.93 -17.14 2.82
N LYS A 304 -29.34 -18.38 3.04
CA LYS A 304 -29.34 -19.43 2.02
C LYS A 304 -30.69 -20.12 1.95
N ASN A 305 -31.26 -20.23 0.74
CA ASN A 305 -32.59 -20.76 0.54
C ASN A 305 -33.65 -20.08 1.44
N GLY A 306 -33.49 -18.79 1.72
CA GLY A 306 -34.40 -18.02 2.58
C GLY A 306 -34.21 -18.22 4.10
N VAL A 307 -33.21 -18.99 4.52
CA VAL A 307 -32.89 -19.20 5.94
C VAL A 307 -31.64 -18.39 6.29
N GLU A 308 -31.72 -17.57 7.36
CA GLU A 308 -30.54 -16.85 7.87
C GLU A 308 -29.55 -17.84 8.49
N LEU A 309 -28.30 -17.81 7.98
CA LEU A 309 -27.22 -18.67 8.45
C LEU A 309 -26.30 -17.95 9.45
N ALA A 310 -26.06 -16.66 9.26
CA ALA A 310 -25.13 -15.88 10.06
C ALA A 310 -25.35 -14.39 9.92
N GLU A 311 -24.92 -13.61 10.92
CA GLU A 311 -24.80 -12.16 10.88
C GLU A 311 -23.31 -11.77 10.87
N LEU A 312 -22.92 -10.84 9.97
CA LEU A 312 -21.59 -10.25 9.98
C LEU A 312 -21.67 -8.78 10.39
N ARG A 313 -20.71 -8.36 11.20
CA ARG A 313 -20.52 -6.99 11.71
C ARG A 313 -19.24 -6.37 11.17
N ALA A 314 -18.93 -5.14 11.57
CA ALA A 314 -17.70 -4.45 11.19
C ALA A 314 -16.44 -5.34 11.38
N GLY A 315 -15.66 -5.48 10.31
CA GLY A 315 -14.52 -6.40 10.19
C GLY A 315 -14.89 -7.77 9.63
N GLY A 316 -16.18 -8.11 9.49
CA GLY A 316 -16.63 -9.31 8.76
C GLY A 316 -16.46 -9.14 7.25
N HIS A 317 -16.29 -10.24 6.55
CA HIS A 317 -16.12 -10.25 5.10
C HIS A 317 -16.91 -11.39 4.45
N PHE A 318 -17.28 -11.20 3.19
CA PHE A 318 -17.99 -12.20 2.39
C PHE A 318 -17.64 -12.04 0.90
N GLY A 319 -17.94 -13.08 0.12
CA GLY A 319 -17.69 -13.07 -1.31
C GLY A 319 -16.23 -13.39 -1.70
N GLU A 320 -15.40 -13.83 -0.77
CA GLU A 320 -13.98 -14.16 -0.99
C GLU A 320 -13.77 -15.30 -2.00
N MET A 321 -14.75 -16.22 -2.12
CA MET A 321 -14.67 -17.30 -3.11
C MET A 321 -14.69 -16.73 -4.54
N GLY A 322 -15.42 -15.65 -4.79
CA GLY A 322 -15.45 -14.97 -6.07
C GLY A 322 -14.10 -14.35 -6.50
N LEU A 323 -13.13 -14.22 -5.59
CA LEU A 323 -11.75 -13.86 -5.95
C LEU A 323 -10.96 -15.04 -6.52
N ILE A 324 -11.35 -16.27 -6.21
CA ILE A 324 -10.61 -17.50 -6.56
C ILE A 324 -11.21 -18.14 -7.80
N ASP A 325 -12.51 -18.36 -7.79
CA ASP A 325 -13.24 -19.04 -8.86
C ASP A 325 -14.37 -18.15 -9.41
N ASN A 326 -14.96 -18.58 -10.51
CA ASN A 326 -16.10 -17.90 -11.12
C ASN A 326 -17.42 -18.59 -10.72
N ALA A 327 -17.45 -19.29 -9.59
CA ALA A 327 -18.65 -19.97 -9.12
C ALA A 327 -19.73 -18.92 -8.74
N PRO A 328 -21.01 -19.24 -8.95
CA PRO A 328 -22.10 -18.40 -8.49
C PRO A 328 -22.05 -18.17 -6.97
N ARG A 329 -22.60 -17.06 -6.52
CA ARG A 329 -22.69 -16.72 -5.08
C ARG A 329 -23.39 -17.84 -4.32
N SER A 330 -22.78 -18.32 -3.25
CA SER A 330 -23.25 -19.45 -2.44
C SER A 330 -24.40 -19.08 -1.48
N ALA A 331 -24.65 -17.80 -1.29
CA ALA A 331 -25.68 -17.26 -0.39
C ALA A 331 -26.07 -15.84 -0.80
N THR A 332 -27.26 -15.41 -0.39
CA THR A 332 -27.68 -14.00 -0.43
C THR A 332 -27.13 -13.27 0.78
N VAL A 333 -26.64 -12.05 0.60
CA VAL A 333 -26.22 -11.18 1.70
C VAL A 333 -27.01 -9.89 1.64
N ARG A 334 -27.70 -9.59 2.73
CA ARG A 334 -28.61 -8.45 2.87
C ARG A 334 -28.12 -7.52 3.98
N ALA A 335 -28.15 -6.22 3.75
CA ALA A 335 -27.90 -5.22 4.79
C ALA A 335 -29.04 -5.25 5.83
N SER A 336 -28.74 -5.55 7.09
CA SER A 336 -29.73 -5.55 8.18
C SER A 336 -30.09 -4.13 8.65
N GLU A 337 -29.17 -3.18 8.45
CA GLU A 337 -29.28 -1.75 8.77
C GLU A 337 -28.47 -0.97 7.73
N PRO A 338 -28.47 0.39 7.72
CA PRO A 338 -27.59 1.15 6.83
C PRO A 338 -26.14 0.69 7.01
N THR A 339 -25.60 0.04 5.97
CA THR A 339 -24.32 -0.67 6.04
C THR A 339 -23.35 -0.13 5.01
N ARG A 340 -22.14 0.20 5.46
CA ARG A 340 -21.04 0.64 4.61
C ARG A 340 -20.05 -0.50 4.43
N VAL A 341 -19.77 -0.84 3.20
CA VAL A 341 -18.82 -1.93 2.83
C VAL A 341 -17.70 -1.42 1.96
N MET A 342 -16.53 -2.00 2.13
CA MET A 342 -15.41 -1.90 1.21
C MET A 342 -15.50 -3.07 0.24
N MET A 343 -15.28 -2.78 -1.04
CA MET A 343 -15.35 -3.74 -2.15
C MET A 343 -13.98 -3.82 -2.81
N ILE A 344 -13.52 -5.04 -3.07
CA ILE A 344 -12.27 -5.30 -3.80
C ILE A 344 -12.64 -6.19 -4.99
N ALA A 345 -12.53 -5.63 -6.20
CA ALA A 345 -12.81 -6.39 -7.42
C ALA A 345 -11.66 -7.35 -7.73
N ARG A 346 -12.00 -8.57 -8.18
CA ARG A 346 -11.04 -9.60 -8.57
C ARG A 346 -10.02 -9.09 -9.57
N GLN A 347 -10.46 -8.41 -10.62
CA GLN A 347 -9.58 -7.92 -11.68
C GLN A 347 -8.53 -6.93 -11.14
N ASP A 348 -8.92 -6.04 -10.24
CA ASP A 348 -8.02 -5.05 -9.64
C ASP A 348 -7.00 -5.70 -8.71
N LEU A 349 -7.46 -6.65 -7.90
CA LEU A 349 -6.58 -7.43 -7.04
C LEU A 349 -5.58 -8.28 -7.87
N MET A 350 -6.03 -8.92 -8.95
CA MET A 350 -5.17 -9.68 -9.85
C MET A 350 -4.15 -8.79 -10.56
N ASN A 351 -4.53 -7.58 -10.96
CA ASN A 351 -3.60 -6.60 -11.55
C ASN A 351 -2.54 -6.15 -10.52
N LEU A 352 -2.95 -5.94 -9.26
CA LEU A 352 -2.02 -5.63 -8.17
C LEU A 352 -1.05 -6.81 -7.93
N MET A 353 -1.55 -8.05 -7.85
CA MET A 353 -0.73 -9.25 -7.68
C MET A 353 0.27 -9.48 -8.82
N LYS A 354 -0.07 -9.11 -10.06
CA LYS A 354 0.86 -9.18 -11.20
C LYS A 354 2.02 -8.19 -11.08
N ARG A 355 1.79 -7.04 -10.47
CA ARG A 355 2.82 -6.01 -10.24
C ARG A 355 3.68 -6.32 -9.01
N GLU A 356 3.08 -6.87 -7.97
CA GLU A 356 3.66 -7.12 -6.65
C GLU A 356 3.73 -8.63 -6.37
N SER A 357 4.74 -9.31 -6.93
CA SER A 357 4.86 -10.77 -6.87
C SER A 357 4.92 -11.34 -5.44
N ILE A 358 5.55 -10.62 -4.50
CA ILE A 358 5.63 -11.05 -3.10
C ILE A 358 4.28 -10.93 -2.40
N LEU A 359 3.54 -9.85 -2.65
CA LEU A 359 2.16 -9.72 -2.19
C LEU A 359 1.33 -10.89 -2.72
N ALA A 360 1.48 -11.26 -4.00
CA ALA A 360 0.79 -12.40 -4.59
C ALA A 360 1.10 -13.71 -3.87
N VAL A 361 2.38 -14.00 -3.58
CA VAL A 361 2.79 -15.21 -2.84
C VAL A 361 2.20 -15.22 -1.43
N LYS A 362 2.27 -14.12 -0.69
CA LYS A 362 1.69 -14.01 0.65
C LYS A 362 0.17 -14.21 0.64
N MET A 363 -0.52 -13.66 -0.34
CA MET A 363 -1.95 -13.85 -0.50
C MET A 363 -2.30 -15.29 -0.83
N LEU A 364 -1.60 -15.92 -1.80
CA LEU A 364 -1.82 -17.34 -2.12
C LEU A 364 -1.60 -18.23 -0.91
N TRP A 365 -0.56 -17.96 -0.12
CA TRP A 365 -0.33 -18.67 1.14
C TRP A 365 -1.49 -18.50 2.13
N SER A 366 -1.98 -17.27 2.29
CA SER A 366 -3.15 -16.99 3.14
C SER A 366 -4.41 -17.69 2.65
N PHE A 367 -4.65 -17.73 1.32
CA PHE A 367 -5.77 -18.48 0.73
C PHE A 367 -5.69 -19.97 1.08
N VAL A 368 -4.50 -20.58 0.90
CA VAL A 368 -4.30 -22.01 1.23
C VAL A 368 -4.60 -22.28 2.71
N GLN A 369 -4.18 -21.40 3.61
CA GLN A 369 -4.46 -21.54 5.04
C GLN A 369 -5.96 -21.40 5.34
N VAL A 370 -6.63 -20.38 4.80
CA VAL A 370 -8.08 -20.18 4.98
C VAL A 370 -8.88 -21.38 4.45
N LEU A 371 -8.53 -21.88 3.27
CA LEU A 371 -9.20 -23.07 2.70
C LEU A 371 -8.94 -24.32 3.53
N SER A 372 -7.72 -24.52 4.02
CA SER A 372 -7.37 -25.65 4.91
C SER A 372 -8.15 -25.61 6.22
N ASP A 373 -8.27 -24.43 6.83
CA ASP A 373 -9.04 -24.26 8.07
C ASP A 373 -10.53 -24.53 7.83
N ARG A 374 -11.11 -24.00 6.74
CA ARG A 374 -12.51 -24.31 6.36
C ARG A 374 -12.75 -25.79 6.14
N LEU A 375 -11.85 -26.46 5.41
CA LEU A 375 -11.97 -27.89 5.16
C LEU A 375 -11.96 -28.70 6.47
N ARG A 376 -11.09 -28.34 7.42
CA ARG A 376 -11.06 -28.97 8.76
C ARG A 376 -12.37 -28.76 9.52
N THR A 377 -12.89 -27.54 9.53
CA THR A 377 -14.15 -27.21 10.21
C THR A 377 -15.30 -28.00 9.58
N THR A 378 -15.44 -27.97 8.24
CA THR A 378 -16.50 -28.69 7.54
C THR A 378 -16.41 -30.21 7.76
N ASN A 379 -15.20 -30.79 7.77
CA ASN A 379 -15.02 -32.21 8.05
C ASN A 379 -15.42 -32.57 9.50
N SER A 380 -15.13 -31.69 10.48
CA SER A 380 -15.57 -31.87 11.87
C SER A 380 -17.10 -31.82 11.96
N GLU A 381 -17.73 -30.77 11.41
CA GLU A 381 -19.19 -30.63 11.40
C GLU A 381 -19.89 -31.84 10.70
N LEU A 382 -19.32 -32.31 9.59
CA LEU A 382 -19.83 -33.47 8.90
C LEU A 382 -19.70 -34.78 9.74
N SER A 383 -18.58 -34.90 10.46
CA SER A 383 -18.37 -36.04 11.39
C SER A 383 -19.37 -36.02 12.52
N ASP A 384 -19.57 -34.85 13.14
CA ASP A 384 -20.52 -34.66 14.24
C ASP A 384 -21.97 -34.96 13.79
N ALA A 385 -22.37 -34.41 12.63
CA ALA A 385 -23.68 -34.65 12.04
C ALA A 385 -23.92 -36.14 11.71
N ARG A 386 -22.86 -36.85 11.23
CA ARG A 386 -22.95 -38.30 10.98
C ARG A 386 -23.10 -39.11 12.27
N GLN A 387 -22.42 -38.69 13.35
CA GLN A 387 -22.58 -39.33 14.67
C GLN A 387 -23.97 -39.10 15.22
N GLU A 388 -24.51 -37.88 15.14
CA GLU A 388 -25.87 -37.58 15.57
C GLU A 388 -26.90 -38.37 14.78
N LEU A 389 -26.75 -38.50 13.46
CA LEU A 389 -27.63 -39.28 12.60
C LEU A 389 -27.59 -40.76 12.98
N ALA A 390 -26.41 -41.29 13.25
CA ALA A 390 -26.24 -42.70 13.67
C ALA A 390 -26.93 -42.96 15.02
N VAL A 391 -26.87 -42.04 15.97
CA VAL A 391 -27.57 -42.13 17.25
C VAL A 391 -29.10 -42.12 17.05
N VAL A 392 -29.61 -41.20 16.22
CA VAL A 392 -31.04 -41.10 15.92
C VAL A 392 -31.55 -42.38 15.25
N GLN A 393 -30.80 -42.96 14.30
CA GLN A 393 -31.14 -44.21 13.62
C GLN A 393 -31.10 -45.41 14.57
N ALA A 394 -30.20 -45.42 15.56
CA ALA A 394 -30.12 -46.47 16.56
C ALA A 394 -31.25 -46.43 17.61
N VAL A 395 -31.85 -45.24 17.81
CA VAL A 395 -32.93 -45.02 18.80
C VAL A 395 -34.33 -45.13 18.13
N ALA A 396 -34.44 -45.04 16.81
CA ALA A 396 -35.69 -45.20 16.10
C ALA A 396 -36.20 -46.64 16.27
N PRO A 397 -37.39 -46.89 16.89
CA PRO A 397 -37.91 -48.22 17.01
C PRO A 397 -38.24 -48.78 15.62
N PHE A 398 -37.85 -50.02 15.34
CA PHE A 398 -38.34 -50.77 14.20
C PHE A 398 -39.88 -50.80 14.27
N SER A 399 -40.53 -50.03 13.42
CA SER A 399 -41.93 -50.29 13.08
C SER A 399 -41.93 -51.43 12.09
N GLU A 400 -42.06 -52.66 12.63
CA GLU A 400 -42.50 -53.81 11.83
C GLU A 400 -43.96 -53.57 11.44
N GLU A 401 -44.24 -53.50 10.14
CA GLU A 401 -45.45 -54.07 9.53
C GLU A 401 -45.07 -54.88 8.31
#